data_3d0373d0bb581458fb01b0d5d90a2476
#
_entry.id   3d0373d0bb581458fb01b0d5d90a2476
#
_cell.length_a   1.000
_cell.length_b   1.000
_cell.length_c   1.000
_cell.angle_alpha   90.00
_cell.angle_beta   90.00
_cell.angle_gamma   90.00
#
_symmetry.space_group_name_H-M   'P 1'
#
loop_
_entity.id
_entity.type
_entity.pdbx_description
1 polymer ?
#
loop_
_entity_poly.entity_id
_entity_poly.type
_entity_poly.pdbx_seq_one_letter_code
_entity_poly.pdbx_strand_id
1 'polypeptide(L)'
;MSQWQFRIWLPNDKALDLRYSVISLQTKKFTEKTAGHCDVIDITPRIHEAIEKEQIRHGLISAFVSGSTAALTTIEYEAGLIQDLKELVERLIPSDRRYHHDDRWGDDNGFSHLRAALFGPSIAIPIENRRASLGTWQQVILLDFDNRPRTREIILQLIGETE
;
A
#
# COMPACT_ATOMS: atom_id res chain seq x y z
N MET A 1 4.48 -21.21 25.05
CA MET A 1 4.30 -21.50 23.63
C MET A 1 5.26 -22.62 23.25
N SER A 2 4.73 -23.79 22.86
CA SER A 2 5.54 -25.00 22.62
C SER A 2 6.26 -24.83 21.24
N GLN A 3 7.58 -24.85 21.29
CA GLN A 3 8.41 -24.98 20.08
C GLN A 3 8.35 -26.43 19.60
N TRP A 4 7.78 -26.65 18.45
CA TRP A 4 7.85 -27.95 17.76
C TRP A 4 9.18 -28.02 17.01
N GLN A 5 10.10 -28.88 17.49
CA GLN A 5 11.32 -29.24 16.77
C GLN A 5 11.06 -30.51 15.95
N PHE A 6 11.03 -30.40 14.65
CA PHE A 6 11.08 -31.54 13.75
C PHE A 6 12.52 -31.86 13.38
N ARG A 7 13.02 -33.05 13.76
CA ARG A 7 14.31 -33.57 13.28
C ARG A 7 14.05 -34.47 12.08
N ILE A 8 14.58 -34.11 10.95
CA ILE A 8 14.63 -35.01 9.78
C ILE A 8 15.97 -35.72 9.81
N TRP A 9 15.95 -37.04 9.94
CA TRP A 9 17.15 -37.88 9.85
C TRP A 9 17.49 -38.11 8.38
N LEU A 10 18.68 -37.68 7.96
CA LEU A 10 19.26 -38.00 6.66
C LEU A 10 20.14 -39.26 6.79
N PRO A 11 20.23 -40.11 5.72
CA PRO A 11 21.19 -41.21 5.72
C PRO A 11 22.60 -40.58 5.78
N ASN A 12 23.37 -40.93 6.80
CA ASN A 12 24.76 -40.54 7.12
C ASN A 12 24.94 -39.62 8.35
N ASP A 13 24.08 -39.71 9.37
CA ASP A 13 24.27 -39.06 10.69
C ASP A 13 24.61 -37.55 10.68
N LYS A 14 24.27 -36.84 9.60
CA LYS A 14 24.33 -35.39 9.59
C LYS A 14 22.98 -34.82 10.00
N ALA A 15 22.91 -34.29 11.21
CA ALA A 15 21.77 -33.49 11.64
C ALA A 15 21.75 -32.21 10.77
N LEU A 16 20.69 -32.06 9.98
CA LEU A 16 20.39 -30.79 9.31
C LEU A 16 19.89 -29.85 10.42
N ASP A 17 20.70 -28.86 10.78
CA ASP A 17 20.26 -27.77 11.67
C ASP A 17 19.35 -26.86 10.86
N LEU A 18 18.08 -27.24 10.76
CA LEU A 18 17.06 -26.41 10.15
C LEU A 18 16.78 -25.26 11.13
N ARG A 19 17.47 -24.16 10.94
CA ARG A 19 17.07 -22.91 11.57
C ARG A 19 15.73 -22.52 10.96
N TYR A 20 14.65 -22.79 11.65
CA TYR A 20 13.33 -22.30 11.28
C TYR A 20 13.31 -20.79 11.54
N SER A 21 13.35 -20.00 10.50
CA SER A 21 12.96 -18.59 10.63
C SER A 21 11.48 -18.54 10.99
N VAL A 22 11.16 -17.86 12.06
CA VAL A 22 9.78 -17.65 12.47
C VAL A 22 9.18 -16.61 11.51
N ILE A 23 8.23 -17.04 10.69
CA ILE A 23 7.46 -16.10 9.88
C ILE A 23 6.49 -15.35 10.79
N SER A 24 6.65 -14.06 10.85
CA SER A 24 5.75 -13.13 11.53
C SER A 24 4.67 -12.65 10.57
N LEU A 25 3.44 -12.51 11.08
CA LEU A 25 2.31 -11.89 10.39
C LEU A 25 1.79 -10.76 11.25
N GLN A 26 1.89 -9.52 10.77
CA GLN A 26 1.52 -8.32 11.50
C GLN A 26 0.56 -7.46 10.69
N THR A 27 -0.46 -6.92 11.34
CA THR A 27 -1.38 -5.95 10.76
C THR A 27 -1.25 -4.62 11.48
N LYS A 28 -1.01 -3.55 10.73
CA LYS A 28 -0.98 -2.18 11.23
C LYS A 28 -1.99 -1.33 10.50
N LYS A 29 -2.47 -0.30 11.16
CA LYS A 29 -3.42 0.65 10.59
C LYS A 29 -3.01 2.06 10.96
N PHE A 30 -3.22 2.96 10.02
CA PHE A 30 -3.10 4.39 10.27
C PHE A 30 -4.13 5.14 9.41
N THR A 31 -4.32 6.41 9.72
CA THR A 31 -5.25 7.26 8.95
C THR A 31 -4.52 8.47 8.42
N GLU A 32 -4.90 8.87 7.20
CA GLU A 32 -4.47 10.13 6.58
C GLU A 32 -5.68 11.01 6.30
N LYS A 33 -5.54 12.31 6.56
CA LYS A 33 -6.54 13.32 6.17
C LYS A 33 -6.22 13.80 4.78
N THR A 34 -7.20 13.80 3.93
CA THR A 34 -7.08 14.17 2.51
C THR A 34 -7.98 15.35 2.20
N ALA A 35 -7.60 16.14 1.21
CA ALA A 35 -8.41 17.24 0.69
C ALA A 35 -9.42 16.79 -0.37
N GLY A 36 -9.27 15.59 -0.91
CA GLY A 36 -9.99 15.15 -2.12
C GLY A 36 -9.43 15.79 -3.39
N HIS A 37 -10.19 15.78 -4.48
CA HIS A 37 -9.83 16.41 -5.75
C HIS A 37 -8.44 16.04 -6.28
N CYS A 38 -8.14 14.72 -6.30
CA CYS A 38 -6.82 14.19 -6.66
C CYS A 38 -5.71 14.65 -5.70
N ASP A 39 -5.98 14.56 -4.40
CA ASP A 39 -4.94 14.76 -3.39
C ASP A 39 -3.92 13.61 -3.44
N VAL A 40 -2.63 13.96 -3.37
CA VAL A 40 -1.50 13.03 -3.53
C VAL A 40 -0.61 13.12 -2.31
N ILE A 41 -0.56 12.05 -1.52
CA ILE A 41 0.16 12.03 -0.24
C ILE A 41 1.22 10.93 -0.25
N ASP A 42 2.47 11.28 0.04
CA ASP A 42 3.54 10.30 0.23
C ASP A 42 3.36 9.57 1.58
N ILE A 43 3.12 8.26 1.51
CA ILE A 43 2.99 7.38 2.66
C ILE A 43 4.21 6.47 2.85
N THR A 44 5.27 6.64 2.06
CA THR A 44 6.51 5.86 2.18
C THR A 44 7.11 5.90 3.57
N PRO A 45 7.13 7.06 4.29
CA PRO A 45 7.63 7.11 5.66
C PRO A 45 6.87 6.20 6.63
N ARG A 46 5.53 6.09 6.48
CA ARG A 46 4.69 5.20 7.29
C ARG A 46 4.98 3.72 7.04
N ILE A 47 5.29 3.38 5.78
CA ILE A 47 5.68 2.01 5.39
C ILE A 47 7.02 1.65 6.04
N HIS A 48 8.02 2.51 5.96
CA HIS A 48 9.32 2.28 6.59
C HIS A 48 9.22 2.20 8.11
N GLU A 49 8.47 3.09 8.75
CA GLU A 49 8.20 3.05 10.20
C GLU A 49 7.60 1.70 10.62
N ALA A 50 6.63 1.19 9.85
CA ALA A 50 5.99 -0.09 10.15
C ALA A 50 6.97 -1.27 10.02
N ILE A 51 7.80 -1.30 8.97
CA ILE A 51 8.81 -2.35 8.77
C ILE A 51 9.83 -2.34 9.90
N GLU A 52 10.35 -1.17 10.27
CA GLU A 52 11.34 -1.00 11.34
C GLU A 52 10.77 -1.43 12.70
N LYS A 53 9.56 -0.99 13.02
CA LYS A 53 8.91 -1.32 14.29
C LYS A 53 8.66 -2.82 14.47
N GLU A 54 8.27 -3.50 13.40
CA GLU A 54 7.99 -4.93 13.43
C GLU A 54 9.23 -5.79 13.17
N GLN A 55 10.39 -5.19 12.96
CA GLN A 55 11.68 -5.89 12.81
C GLN A 55 11.67 -6.94 11.68
N ILE A 56 10.85 -6.77 10.66
CA ILE A 56 10.80 -7.68 9.50
C ILE A 56 12.06 -7.47 8.67
N ARG A 57 12.90 -8.49 8.58
CA ARG A 57 14.16 -8.44 7.86
C ARG A 57 13.99 -8.71 6.37
N HIS A 58 13.28 -9.78 6.05
CA HIS A 58 12.93 -10.18 4.68
C HIS A 58 11.48 -10.61 4.63
N GLY A 59 10.76 -10.19 3.60
CA GLY A 59 9.34 -10.50 3.48
C GLY A 59 8.60 -9.64 2.48
N LEU A 60 7.35 -9.39 2.80
CA LEU A 60 6.44 -8.60 1.98
C LEU A 60 5.61 -7.67 2.88
N ILE A 61 5.45 -6.43 2.44
CA ILE A 61 4.44 -5.54 2.97
C ILE A 61 3.38 -5.28 1.90
N SER A 62 2.12 -5.46 2.25
CA SER A 62 0.98 -5.05 1.45
C SER A 62 0.33 -3.85 2.12
N ALA A 63 0.10 -2.79 1.36
CA ALA A 63 -0.69 -1.63 1.79
C ALA A 63 -2.04 -1.65 1.05
N PHE A 64 -3.11 -1.39 1.78
CA PHE A 64 -4.48 -1.35 1.26
C PHE A 64 -5.20 -0.12 1.81
N VAL A 65 -5.80 0.71 0.94
CA VAL A 65 -6.68 1.79 1.35
C VAL A 65 -8.13 1.33 1.37
N SER A 66 -8.79 1.51 2.52
CA SER A 66 -10.20 1.15 2.68
C SER A 66 -11.09 2.28 2.15
N GLY A 67 -11.62 2.10 0.95
CA GLY A 67 -12.49 3.08 0.29
C GLY A 67 -12.53 2.91 -1.22
N SER A 68 -13.64 3.32 -1.84
CA SER A 68 -13.88 3.13 -3.28
C SER A 68 -13.51 4.36 -4.14
N THR A 69 -13.04 5.44 -3.51
CA THR A 69 -12.66 6.70 -4.18
C THR A 69 -11.20 7.09 -3.93
N ALA A 70 -10.41 6.15 -3.40
CA ALA A 70 -8.98 6.31 -3.16
C ALA A 70 -8.19 5.12 -3.71
N ALA A 71 -6.91 5.31 -3.95
CA ALA A 71 -6.03 4.31 -4.53
C ALA A 71 -4.60 4.41 -3.97
N LEU A 72 -3.80 3.37 -4.22
CA LEU A 72 -2.38 3.32 -3.89
C LEU A 72 -1.57 2.99 -5.15
N THR A 73 -0.46 3.68 -5.33
CA THR A 73 0.52 3.39 -6.39
C THR A 73 1.89 3.92 -6.01
N THR A 74 2.85 3.88 -6.94
CA THR A 74 4.16 4.51 -6.76
C THR A 74 4.40 5.57 -7.82
N ILE A 75 5.14 6.62 -7.46
CA ILE A 75 5.53 7.72 -8.33
C ILE A 75 6.86 8.30 -7.84
N GLU A 76 7.61 8.99 -8.68
CA GLU A 76 8.58 9.98 -8.21
C GLU A 76 7.80 11.14 -7.59
N TYR A 77 7.92 11.31 -6.27
CA TYR A 77 7.12 12.30 -5.54
C TYR A 77 7.75 13.69 -5.66
N GLU A 78 7.56 14.32 -6.83
CA GLU A 78 8.00 15.68 -7.11
C GLU A 78 6.87 16.52 -7.74
N ALA A 79 6.94 17.83 -7.62
CA ALA A 79 5.83 18.72 -7.90
C ALA A 79 5.35 18.67 -9.38
N GLY A 80 6.27 18.55 -10.33
CA GLY A 80 5.95 18.48 -11.75
C GLY A 80 5.19 17.22 -12.10
N LEU A 81 5.71 16.05 -11.67
CA LEU A 81 5.07 14.77 -11.96
C LEU A 81 3.73 14.60 -11.21
N ILE A 82 3.61 15.18 -10.01
CA ILE A 82 2.31 15.24 -9.31
C ILE A 82 1.30 16.04 -10.12
N GLN A 83 1.70 17.16 -10.70
CA GLN A 83 0.84 17.97 -11.56
C GLN A 83 0.49 17.24 -12.85
N ASP A 84 1.45 16.62 -13.51
CA ASP A 84 1.23 15.80 -14.71
C ASP A 84 0.26 14.64 -14.44
N LEU A 85 0.35 14.00 -13.28
CA LEU A 85 -0.58 12.95 -12.86
C LEU A 85 -2.01 13.50 -12.74
N LYS A 86 -2.19 14.65 -12.09
CA LYS A 86 -3.50 15.32 -11.96
C LYS A 86 -4.11 15.65 -13.32
N GLU A 87 -3.31 16.19 -14.21
CA GLU A 87 -3.75 16.51 -15.59
C GLU A 87 -4.07 15.26 -16.39
N LEU A 88 -3.28 14.19 -16.22
CA LEU A 88 -3.54 12.90 -16.88
C LEU A 88 -4.88 12.31 -16.46
N VAL A 89 -5.17 12.23 -15.15
CA VAL A 89 -6.42 11.64 -14.67
C VAL A 89 -7.63 12.50 -15.04
N GLU A 90 -7.47 13.84 -15.05
CA GLU A 90 -8.53 14.75 -15.49
C GLU A 90 -8.83 14.59 -16.99
N ARG A 91 -7.83 14.38 -17.81
CA ARG A 91 -7.99 14.13 -19.24
C ARG A 91 -8.62 12.77 -19.54
N LEU A 92 -8.26 11.72 -18.78
CA LEU A 92 -8.76 10.36 -18.99
C LEU A 92 -10.18 10.18 -18.44
N ILE A 93 -10.44 10.72 -17.24
CA ILE A 93 -11.71 10.59 -16.52
C ILE A 93 -12.07 11.97 -15.97
N PRO A 94 -12.66 12.84 -16.82
CA PRO A 94 -12.97 14.23 -16.47
C PRO A 94 -13.92 14.32 -15.26
N SER A 95 -13.68 15.27 -14.36
CA SER A 95 -14.55 15.52 -13.20
C SER A 95 -15.76 16.39 -13.52
N ASP A 96 -15.73 17.09 -14.65
CA ASP A 96 -16.75 18.07 -15.07
C ASP A 96 -17.89 17.48 -15.90
N ARG A 97 -17.95 16.14 -16.05
CA ARG A 97 -19.02 15.45 -16.75
C ARG A 97 -19.89 14.64 -15.78
N ARG A 98 -21.15 14.40 -16.19
CA ARG A 98 -22.06 13.53 -15.47
C ARG A 98 -21.75 12.05 -15.73
N TYR A 99 -21.83 11.24 -14.70
CA TYR A 99 -21.64 9.78 -14.74
C TYR A 99 -22.95 9.08 -14.37
N HIS A 100 -23.16 7.85 -14.82
CA HIS A 100 -24.35 7.05 -14.45
C HIS A 100 -24.44 6.79 -12.95
N HIS A 101 -23.30 6.79 -12.24
CA HIS A 101 -23.25 6.72 -10.78
C HIS A 101 -24.01 7.90 -10.14
N ASP A 102 -23.80 9.10 -10.66
CA ASP A 102 -24.40 10.35 -10.15
C ASP A 102 -25.93 10.34 -10.34
N ASP A 103 -26.41 9.70 -11.43
CA ASP A 103 -27.86 9.53 -11.67
C ASP A 103 -28.54 8.71 -10.59
N ARG A 104 -27.80 7.79 -9.95
CA ARG A 104 -28.35 6.90 -8.92
C ARG A 104 -28.24 7.49 -7.52
N TRP A 105 -27.14 8.12 -7.19
CA TRP A 105 -26.80 8.52 -5.82
C TRP A 105 -26.83 10.03 -5.60
N GLY A 106 -26.65 10.84 -6.67
CA GLY A 106 -26.68 12.30 -6.60
C GLY A 106 -25.55 12.93 -5.79
N ASP A 107 -24.40 12.23 -5.72
CA ASP A 107 -23.22 12.65 -4.94
C ASP A 107 -22.09 13.20 -5.79
N ASP A 108 -22.27 13.23 -7.14
CA ASP A 108 -21.40 13.84 -8.14
C ASP A 108 -19.94 13.39 -8.02
N ASN A 109 -19.72 12.13 -7.64
CA ASN A 109 -18.37 11.56 -7.47
C ASN A 109 -18.11 10.31 -8.33
N GLY A 110 -18.91 10.07 -9.37
CA GLY A 110 -18.76 8.92 -10.26
C GLY A 110 -17.37 8.83 -10.89
N PHE A 111 -16.75 9.98 -11.23
CA PHE A 111 -15.37 10.03 -11.71
C PHE A 111 -14.37 9.51 -10.68
N SER A 112 -14.60 9.75 -9.39
CA SER A 112 -13.70 9.34 -8.30
C SER A 112 -13.59 7.83 -8.19
N HIS A 113 -14.72 7.12 -8.33
CA HIS A 113 -14.76 5.66 -8.33
C HIS A 113 -13.99 5.06 -9.51
N LEU A 114 -14.15 5.65 -10.71
CA LEU A 114 -13.47 5.17 -11.90
C LEU A 114 -11.95 5.41 -11.83
N ARG A 115 -11.53 6.59 -11.34
CA ARG A 115 -10.12 6.88 -11.11
C ARG A 115 -9.52 5.92 -10.10
N ALA A 116 -10.18 5.70 -8.96
CA ALA A 116 -9.73 4.75 -7.95
C ALA A 116 -9.63 3.31 -8.50
N ALA A 117 -10.61 2.86 -9.28
CA ALA A 117 -10.60 1.54 -9.90
C ALA A 117 -9.46 1.37 -10.92
N LEU A 118 -9.07 2.44 -11.61
CA LEU A 118 -7.97 2.42 -12.58
C LEU A 118 -6.61 2.14 -11.90
N PHE A 119 -6.35 2.75 -10.74
CA PHE A 119 -5.08 2.60 -10.00
C PHE A 119 -5.09 1.41 -9.04
N GLY A 120 -6.25 1.05 -8.51
CA GLY A 120 -6.40 -0.03 -7.52
C GLY A 120 -6.18 0.41 -6.07
N PRO A 121 -6.73 -0.36 -5.12
CA PRO A 121 -6.72 0.01 -3.70
C PRO A 121 -5.49 -0.50 -2.95
N SER A 122 -4.59 -1.22 -3.58
CA SER A 122 -3.49 -1.90 -2.88
C SER A 122 -2.20 -1.95 -3.68
N ILE A 123 -1.10 -2.06 -2.94
CA ILE A 123 0.24 -2.30 -3.48
C ILE A 123 0.97 -3.30 -2.58
N ALA A 124 1.75 -4.19 -3.19
CA ALA A 124 2.62 -5.13 -2.49
C ALA A 124 4.08 -4.81 -2.79
N ILE A 125 4.92 -4.74 -1.76
CA ILE A 125 6.32 -4.33 -1.88
C ILE A 125 7.18 -5.35 -1.14
N PRO A 126 8.22 -5.93 -1.76
CA PRO A 126 9.20 -6.76 -1.07
C PRO A 126 9.91 -6.00 0.04
N ILE A 127 10.26 -6.71 1.11
CA ILE A 127 11.11 -6.19 2.19
C ILE A 127 12.44 -6.92 2.12
N GLU A 128 13.52 -6.18 2.05
CA GLU A 128 14.88 -6.68 2.09
C GLU A 128 15.72 -5.87 3.07
N ASN A 129 16.44 -6.56 3.96
CA ASN A 129 17.30 -5.92 4.96
C ASN A 129 16.56 -4.83 5.77
N ARG A 130 15.33 -5.10 6.20
CA ARG A 130 14.44 -4.18 6.95
C ARG A 130 14.06 -2.91 6.19
N ARG A 131 14.05 -2.96 4.85
CA ARG A 131 13.63 -1.83 4.02
C ARG A 131 12.66 -2.28 2.94
N ALA A 132 11.73 -1.44 2.59
CA ALA A 132 10.93 -1.64 1.38
C ALA A 132 11.85 -1.53 0.16
N SER A 133 11.80 -2.53 -0.73
CA SER A 133 12.61 -2.60 -1.96
C SER A 133 12.02 -1.66 -3.02
N LEU A 134 12.15 -0.36 -2.78
CA LEU A 134 11.74 0.71 -3.68
C LEU A 134 12.96 1.25 -4.45
N GLY A 135 12.75 1.64 -5.69
CA GLY A 135 13.75 2.39 -6.45
C GLY A 135 14.02 3.77 -5.85
N THR A 136 15.15 4.38 -6.17
CA THR A 136 15.58 5.68 -5.63
C THR A 136 14.52 6.78 -5.80
N TRP A 137 13.81 6.79 -6.92
CA TRP A 137 12.78 7.77 -7.27
C TRP A 137 11.36 7.23 -7.12
N GLN A 138 11.17 6.15 -6.34
CA GLN A 138 9.89 5.48 -6.21
C GLN A 138 9.35 5.68 -4.79
N GLN A 139 8.34 6.49 -4.65
CA GLN A 139 7.59 6.70 -3.41
C GLN A 139 6.20 6.10 -3.52
N VAL A 140 5.72 5.50 -2.44
CA VAL A 140 4.35 5.00 -2.34
C VAL A 140 3.44 6.14 -1.99
N ILE A 141 2.42 6.35 -2.82
CA ILE A 141 1.48 7.44 -2.65
C ILE A 141 0.06 6.95 -2.43
N LEU A 142 -0.65 7.66 -1.56
CA LEU A 142 -2.10 7.62 -1.45
C LEU A 142 -2.68 8.67 -2.41
N LEU A 143 -3.60 8.23 -3.27
CA LEU A 143 -4.39 9.07 -4.16
C LEU A 143 -5.81 9.16 -3.64
N ASP A 144 -6.31 10.37 -3.39
CA ASP A 144 -7.71 10.59 -3.05
C ASP A 144 -8.43 11.37 -4.13
N PHE A 145 -9.32 10.69 -4.84
CA PHE A 145 -10.07 11.25 -5.96
C PHE A 145 -11.45 11.79 -5.57
N ASP A 146 -11.86 11.65 -4.29
CA ASP A 146 -13.19 12.09 -3.86
C ASP A 146 -13.39 13.59 -4.11
N ASN A 147 -14.63 14.01 -4.27
CA ASN A 147 -15.00 15.41 -4.50
C ASN A 147 -15.02 16.26 -3.22
N ARG A 148 -14.56 15.72 -2.09
CA ARG A 148 -14.52 16.39 -0.77
C ARG A 148 -13.43 15.81 0.12
N PRO A 149 -13.03 16.51 1.20
CA PRO A 149 -12.07 15.99 2.18
C PRO A 149 -12.55 14.70 2.85
N ARG A 150 -11.61 13.79 3.09
CA ARG A 150 -11.85 12.49 3.74
C ARG A 150 -10.80 12.23 4.83
N THR A 151 -11.08 11.21 5.62
CA THR A 151 -10.08 10.52 6.44
C THR A 151 -9.99 9.10 5.92
N ARG A 152 -8.84 8.72 5.38
CA ARG A 152 -8.61 7.41 4.78
C ARG A 152 -7.89 6.50 5.76
N GLU A 153 -8.43 5.31 5.99
CA GLU A 153 -7.72 4.25 6.70
C GLU A 153 -6.86 3.48 5.73
N ILE A 154 -5.57 3.34 6.06
CA ILE A 154 -4.63 2.50 5.34
C ILE A 154 -4.26 1.32 6.24
N ILE A 155 -4.39 0.11 5.70
CA ILE A 155 -4.08 -1.14 6.35
C ILE A 155 -2.76 -1.65 5.78
N LEU A 156 -1.78 -1.88 6.63
CA LEU A 156 -0.51 -2.51 6.28
C LEU A 156 -0.52 -3.95 6.80
N GLN A 157 -0.28 -4.88 5.89
CA GLN A 157 -0.10 -6.29 6.22
C GLN A 157 1.37 -6.65 5.96
N LEU A 158 2.09 -7.00 7.01
CA LEU A 158 3.49 -7.42 6.93
C LEU A 158 3.58 -8.93 7.14
N ILE A 159 4.28 -9.60 6.27
CA ILE A 159 4.59 -11.02 6.40
C ILE A 159 6.07 -11.23 6.10
N GLY A 160 6.79 -11.91 6.97
CA GLY A 160 8.21 -12.15 6.75
C GLY A 160 8.93 -12.69 7.98
N GLU A 161 10.21 -12.88 7.82
CA GLU A 161 11.10 -13.31 8.88
C GLU A 161 11.58 -12.14 9.72
N THR A 162 11.55 -12.33 11.04
CA THR A 162 12.19 -11.45 12.01
C THR A 162 13.52 -12.08 12.44
N GLU A 163 14.42 -11.28 12.96
CA GLU A 163 15.65 -11.81 13.57
C GLU A 163 15.37 -12.75 14.74
#